data_0d061a9dd9bd9aef9b34a4170fe2c780
#
_entry.id   0d061a9dd9bd9aef9b34a4170fe2c780
#
_cell.length_a   1.000
_cell.length_b   1.000
_cell.length_c   1.000
_cell.angle_alpha   90.00
_cell.angle_beta   90.00
_cell.angle_gamma   90.00
#
_symmetry.space_group_name_H-M   'P 1'
#
loop_
_entity.id
_entity.type
_entity.pdbx_description
1 polymer ?
#
loop_
_entity_poly.entity_id
_entity_poly.type
_entity_poly.pdbx_seq_one_letter_code
_entity_poly.pdbx_strand_id
1 'polypeptide(L)'
;DSVSEISEILLVHEKSRNKDGRMAYQNVSEAVTSLMRSFRDLDMHVLFLCKEGKDNNDGVFFFGPKMASKPLGDAITYFFDEVLALRIIDGQDDDGNAVAERWLQTRIGQGYTAKDRSGKLEAFEEPNLTALIEKLGFSNKIENKESA
;
A
#
# COMPACT_ATOMS: atom_id res chain seq x y z
N ASP A 1 6.03 -10.74 5.80
CA ASP A 1 5.14 -10.75 4.63
C ASP A 1 4.68 -9.38 4.15
N SER A 2 5.02 -8.30 4.85
CA SER A 2 4.67 -6.95 4.42
C SER A 2 5.89 -6.04 4.44
N VAL A 3 5.87 -4.97 3.65
CA VAL A 3 6.96 -3.99 3.67
C VAL A 3 7.09 -3.30 5.03
N SER A 4 6.01 -3.20 5.78
CA SER A 4 6.03 -2.72 7.17
C SER A 4 6.95 -3.57 8.05
N GLU A 5 6.83 -4.89 7.97
CA GLU A 5 7.65 -5.84 8.71
C GLU A 5 9.12 -5.73 8.33
N ILE A 6 9.42 -5.60 7.02
CA ILE A 6 10.80 -5.38 6.54
C ILE A 6 11.39 -4.13 7.19
N SER A 7 10.65 -3.03 7.24
CA SER A 7 11.12 -1.79 7.83
C SER A 7 11.33 -1.89 9.35
N GLU A 8 10.46 -2.63 10.04
CA GLU A 8 10.55 -2.88 11.49
C GLU A 8 11.78 -3.74 11.83
N ILE A 9 12.02 -4.82 11.09
CA ILE A 9 13.20 -5.70 11.26
C ILE A 9 14.50 -4.92 10.99
N LEU A 10 14.54 -4.15 9.91
CA LEU A 10 15.69 -3.30 9.60
C LEU A 10 15.97 -2.31 10.72
N LEU A 11 14.93 -1.71 11.33
CA LEU A 11 15.11 -0.77 12.43
C LEU A 11 15.71 -1.44 13.67
N VAL A 12 15.25 -2.64 14.01
CA VAL A 12 15.85 -3.41 15.11
C VAL A 12 17.33 -3.69 14.85
N HIS A 13 17.66 -4.12 13.63
CA HIS A 13 19.03 -4.39 13.23
C HIS A 13 19.91 -3.14 13.28
N GLU A 14 19.43 -2.02 12.73
CA GLU A 14 20.20 -0.75 12.73
C GLU A 14 20.39 -0.19 14.14
N LYS A 15 19.38 -0.29 15.01
CA LYS A 15 19.53 0.12 16.43
C LYS A 15 20.54 -0.71 17.21
N SER A 16 20.74 -1.97 16.86
CA SER A 16 21.76 -2.82 17.50
C SER A 16 23.19 -2.42 17.10
N ARG A 17 23.37 -1.79 15.97
CA ARG A 17 24.68 -1.40 15.39
C ARG A 17 25.03 0.05 15.62
N ASN A 18 24.04 0.93 15.74
CA ASN A 18 24.24 2.36 15.89
C ASN A 18 23.82 2.82 17.29
N LYS A 19 24.73 3.50 17.96
CA LYS A 19 24.44 4.15 19.26
C LYS A 19 23.53 5.36 19.11
N ASP A 20 23.56 6.01 17.95
CA ASP A 20 22.67 7.14 17.62
C ASP A 20 21.38 6.63 16.98
N GLY A 21 20.27 6.78 17.72
CA GLY A 21 18.97 6.37 17.24
C GLY A 21 18.50 7.10 15.96
N ARG A 22 18.96 8.34 15.73
CA ARG A 22 18.60 9.10 14.51
C ARG A 22 19.23 8.46 13.27
N MET A 23 20.50 8.06 13.38
CA MET A 23 21.19 7.35 12.29
C MET A 23 20.48 6.04 11.93
N ALA A 24 20.00 5.28 12.91
CA ALA A 24 19.27 4.05 12.67
C ALA A 24 18.00 4.30 11.83
N TYR A 25 17.22 5.32 12.15
CA TYR A 25 16.02 5.67 11.38
C TYR A 25 16.36 6.16 9.96
N GLN A 26 17.44 6.94 9.81
CA GLN A 26 17.89 7.39 8.49
C GLN A 26 18.31 6.22 7.62
N ASN A 27 19.14 5.31 8.13
CA ASN A 27 19.61 4.13 7.40
C ASN A 27 18.44 3.25 6.95
N VAL A 28 17.43 3.06 7.80
CA VAL A 28 16.21 2.31 7.43
C VAL A 28 15.45 3.02 6.32
N SER A 29 15.29 4.34 6.43
CA SER A 29 14.60 5.12 5.40
C SER A 29 15.29 5.02 4.04
N GLU A 30 16.61 5.13 4.01
CA GLU A 30 17.42 5.00 2.80
C GLU A 30 17.34 3.60 2.21
N ALA A 31 17.45 2.55 3.05
CA ALA A 31 17.37 1.15 2.61
C ALA A 31 16.00 0.80 2.02
N VAL A 32 14.91 1.18 2.70
CA VAL A 32 13.55 0.94 2.22
C VAL A 32 13.27 1.73 0.94
N THR A 33 13.69 2.99 0.88
CA THR A 33 13.55 3.82 -0.33
C THR A 33 14.31 3.23 -1.52
N SER A 34 15.52 2.73 -1.29
CA SER A 34 16.31 2.06 -2.34
C SER A 34 15.63 0.78 -2.82
N LEU A 35 15.09 0.00 -1.89
CA LEU A 35 14.31 -1.21 -2.21
C LEU A 35 13.09 -0.87 -3.08
N MET A 36 12.31 0.17 -2.72
CA MET A 36 11.15 0.58 -3.50
C MET A 36 11.53 0.99 -4.92
N ARG A 37 12.62 1.75 -5.07
CA ARG A 37 13.13 2.13 -6.40
C ARG A 37 13.54 0.93 -7.23
N SER A 38 14.25 -0.02 -6.64
CA SER A 38 14.67 -1.24 -7.33
C SER A 38 13.48 -2.04 -7.88
N PHE A 39 12.39 -2.14 -7.12
CA PHE A 39 11.18 -2.82 -7.57
C PHE A 39 10.40 -2.00 -8.61
N ARG A 40 10.31 -0.68 -8.44
CA ARG A 40 9.66 0.20 -9.41
C ARG A 40 10.30 0.14 -10.79
N ASP A 41 11.62 -0.05 -10.82
CA ASP A 41 12.40 -0.05 -12.06
C ASP A 41 12.37 -1.43 -12.78
N LEU A 42 11.64 -2.42 -12.23
CA LEU A 42 11.41 -3.71 -12.89
C LEU A 42 10.33 -3.57 -13.99
N ASP A 43 10.50 -4.32 -15.08
CA ASP A 43 9.48 -4.41 -16.14
C ASP A 43 8.39 -5.42 -15.77
N MET A 44 7.70 -5.13 -14.67
CA MET A 44 6.59 -5.94 -14.15
C MET A 44 5.70 -5.14 -13.20
N HIS A 45 4.48 -5.64 -12.99
CA HIS A 45 3.61 -5.11 -11.93
C HIS A 45 4.07 -5.63 -10.57
N VAL A 46 4.26 -4.74 -9.63
CA VAL A 46 4.67 -5.09 -8.27
C VAL A 46 3.61 -4.64 -7.27
N LEU A 47 3.14 -5.57 -6.46
CA LEU A 47 2.20 -5.30 -5.37
C LEU A 47 2.93 -5.38 -4.04
N PHE A 48 2.85 -4.31 -3.27
CA PHE A 48 3.33 -4.28 -1.88
C PHE A 48 2.16 -4.25 -0.91
N LEU A 49 2.25 -5.07 0.13
CA LEU A 49 1.33 -5.05 1.25
C LEU A 49 1.95 -4.30 2.42
N CYS A 50 1.15 -3.45 3.05
CA CYS A 50 1.52 -2.72 4.26
C CYS A 50 0.52 -2.99 5.38
N LYS A 51 1.00 -2.95 6.64
CA LYS A 51 0.11 -2.79 7.80
C LYS A 51 -0.53 -1.41 7.74
N GLU A 52 -1.76 -1.29 8.20
CA GLU A 52 -2.40 -0.01 8.41
C GLU A 52 -1.87 0.65 9.69
N GLY A 53 -1.50 1.91 9.58
CA GLY A 53 -1.21 2.80 10.70
C GLY A 53 -2.38 3.73 10.95
N LYS A 54 -2.61 4.06 12.23
CA LYS A 54 -3.61 5.03 12.66
C LYS A 54 -2.91 6.16 13.40
N ASP A 55 -3.06 7.36 12.91
CA ASP A 55 -2.60 8.59 13.56
C ASP A 55 -3.79 9.41 14.04
N ASN A 56 -3.57 10.20 15.08
CA ASN A 56 -4.57 11.16 15.58
C ASN A 56 -3.93 12.55 15.59
N ASN A 57 -4.57 13.50 14.93
CA ASN A 57 -4.19 14.89 14.96
C ASN A 57 -5.43 15.72 15.39
N ASP A 58 -5.39 16.24 16.60
CA ASP A 58 -6.47 17.06 17.21
C ASP A 58 -7.88 16.43 17.11
N GLY A 59 -7.96 15.11 17.35
CA GLY A 59 -9.20 14.35 17.31
C GLY A 59 -9.60 13.84 15.94
N VAL A 60 -8.85 14.19 14.88
CA VAL A 60 -9.05 13.67 13.54
C VAL A 60 -8.14 12.46 13.32
N PHE A 61 -8.72 11.36 12.94
CA PHE A 61 -7.97 10.13 12.64
C PHE A 61 -7.54 10.07 11.18
N PHE A 62 -6.28 9.69 11.00
CA PHE A 62 -5.68 9.43 9.68
C PHE A 62 -5.18 7.99 9.63
N PHE A 63 -5.41 7.34 8.50
CA PHE A 63 -5.02 5.97 8.24
C PHE A 63 -4.12 5.92 7.00
N GLY A 64 -3.03 5.17 7.09
CA GLY A 64 -2.09 5.06 5.98
C GLY A 64 -1.10 3.92 6.20
N PRO A 65 -0.11 3.77 5.31
CA PRO A 65 0.91 2.74 5.44
C PRO A 65 1.71 2.90 6.74
N LYS A 66 1.76 1.86 7.56
CA LYS A 66 2.58 1.83 8.76
C LYS A 66 3.99 1.37 8.41
N MET A 67 4.96 2.21 8.67
CA MET A 67 6.38 1.90 8.51
C MET A 67 7.13 2.11 9.82
N ALA A 68 8.43 1.81 9.86
CA ALA A 68 9.29 2.02 11.02
C ALA A 68 9.29 3.46 11.55
N SER A 69 8.96 4.43 10.71
CA SER A 69 8.71 5.81 11.10
C SER A 69 7.56 6.41 10.30
N LYS A 70 6.86 7.40 10.88
CA LYS A 70 5.78 8.12 10.19
C LYS A 70 6.26 8.80 8.90
N PRO A 71 7.36 9.58 8.90
CA PRO A 71 7.84 10.19 7.66
C PRO A 71 8.12 9.19 6.53
N LEU A 72 8.59 7.99 6.86
CA LEU A 72 8.79 6.94 5.86
C LEU A 72 7.45 6.41 5.34
N GLY A 73 6.44 6.22 6.20
CA GLY A 73 5.09 5.82 5.81
C GLY A 73 4.44 6.83 4.86
N ASP A 74 4.57 8.10 5.15
CA ASP A 74 4.07 9.18 4.30
C ASP A 74 4.80 9.20 2.94
N ALA A 75 6.14 9.08 2.96
CA ALA A 75 6.97 9.15 1.76
C ALA A 75 6.81 7.95 0.81
N ILE A 76 6.57 6.74 1.35
CA ILE A 76 6.53 5.52 0.54
C ILE A 76 5.42 5.57 -0.52
N THR A 77 4.32 6.24 -0.25
CA THR A 77 3.17 6.35 -1.18
C THR A 77 3.52 7.06 -2.49
N TYR A 78 4.58 7.86 -2.52
CA TYR A 78 5.02 8.54 -3.73
C TYR A 78 5.64 7.62 -4.78
N PHE A 79 6.11 6.43 -4.37
CA PHE A 79 6.75 5.47 -5.28
C PHE A 79 5.76 4.64 -6.09
N PHE A 80 4.47 4.67 -5.74
CA PHE A 80 3.44 3.85 -6.36
C PHE A 80 2.52 4.68 -7.26
N ASP A 81 2.03 4.08 -8.31
CA ASP A 81 1.00 4.68 -9.16
C ASP A 81 -0.36 4.58 -8.47
N GLU A 82 -0.64 3.44 -7.85
CA GLU A 82 -1.85 3.18 -7.10
C GLU A 82 -1.54 2.94 -5.62
N VAL A 83 -2.30 3.57 -4.74
CA VAL A 83 -2.28 3.32 -3.29
C VAL A 83 -3.71 2.99 -2.88
N LEU A 84 -3.94 1.77 -2.44
CA LEU A 84 -5.28 1.24 -2.18
C LEU A 84 -5.43 0.93 -0.70
N ALA A 85 -6.47 1.45 -0.07
CA ALA A 85 -6.81 1.12 1.31
C ALA A 85 -7.92 0.06 1.33
N LEU A 86 -7.60 -1.14 1.87
CA LEU A 86 -8.61 -2.19 2.04
C LEU A 86 -9.51 -1.82 3.22
N ARG A 87 -10.78 -1.63 2.92
CA ARG A 87 -11.81 -1.23 3.88
C ARG A 87 -12.80 -2.36 4.11
N ILE A 88 -13.31 -2.43 5.33
CA ILE A 88 -14.54 -3.18 5.64
C ILE A 88 -15.62 -2.13 5.85
N ILE A 89 -16.68 -2.23 5.08
CA ILE A 89 -17.82 -1.29 5.10
C ILE A 89 -19.06 -2.11 5.46
N ASP A 90 -19.76 -1.65 6.49
CA ASP A 90 -21.03 -2.27 6.88
C ASP A 90 -22.10 -1.91 5.83
N GLY A 91 -22.76 -2.94 5.31
CA GLY A 91 -23.84 -2.86 4.34
C GLY A 91 -25.05 -3.68 4.77
N GLN A 92 -26.00 -3.83 3.87
CA GLN A 92 -27.13 -4.75 4.02
C GLN A 92 -27.27 -5.55 2.73
N ASP A 93 -27.58 -6.84 2.89
CA ASP A 93 -27.93 -7.69 1.74
C ASP A 93 -29.36 -7.38 1.25
N ASP A 94 -29.78 -8.05 0.16
CA ASP A 94 -31.11 -7.87 -0.44
C ASP A 94 -32.25 -8.22 0.52
N ASP A 95 -32.00 -9.03 1.54
CA ASP A 95 -32.94 -9.44 2.58
C ASP A 95 -32.92 -8.48 3.80
N GLY A 96 -32.05 -7.45 3.79
CA GLY A 96 -31.91 -6.46 4.85
C GLY A 96 -31.07 -6.90 6.04
N ASN A 97 -30.34 -8.02 5.95
CA ASN A 97 -29.42 -8.45 6.98
C ASN A 97 -28.10 -7.64 6.91
N ALA A 98 -27.52 -7.37 8.06
CA ALA A 98 -26.22 -6.68 8.13
C ALA A 98 -25.12 -7.57 7.52
N VAL A 99 -24.38 -7.03 6.57
CA VAL A 99 -23.23 -7.68 5.93
C VAL A 99 -22.03 -6.76 6.00
N ALA A 100 -20.84 -7.35 6.11
CA ALA A 100 -19.57 -6.63 6.07
C ALA A 100 -18.91 -6.86 4.71
N GLU A 101 -18.84 -5.85 3.91
CA GLU A 101 -18.27 -5.89 2.57
C GLU A 101 -16.81 -5.38 2.57
N ARG A 102 -16.00 -5.97 1.71
CA ARG A 102 -14.62 -5.52 1.51
C ARG A 102 -14.53 -4.68 0.24
N TRP A 103 -13.92 -3.51 0.38
CA TRP A 103 -13.71 -2.57 -0.71
C TRP A 103 -12.28 -2.04 -0.71
N LEU A 104 -11.76 -1.74 -1.88
CA LEU A 104 -10.51 -1.01 -2.06
C LEU A 104 -10.83 0.46 -2.30
N GLN A 105 -10.55 1.31 -1.31
CA GLN A 105 -10.63 2.75 -1.49
C GLN A 105 -9.44 3.24 -2.30
N THR A 106 -9.69 3.99 -3.36
CA THR A 106 -8.72 4.42 -4.37
C THR A 106 -8.38 5.90 -4.28
N ARG A 107 -9.16 6.69 -3.55
CA ARG A 107 -9.02 8.14 -3.40
C ARG A 107 -8.94 8.54 -1.94
N ILE A 108 -8.21 9.64 -1.67
CA ILE A 108 -8.18 10.22 -0.33
C ILE A 108 -9.61 10.53 0.13
N GLY A 109 -9.95 10.09 1.33
CA GLY A 109 -11.26 10.37 1.93
C GLY A 109 -11.42 9.66 3.27
N GLN A 110 -12.29 10.18 4.12
CA GLN A 110 -12.57 9.61 5.44
C GLN A 110 -11.32 9.33 6.29
N GLY A 111 -10.27 10.14 6.13
CA GLY A 111 -9.00 9.99 6.83
C GLY A 111 -8.04 8.96 6.20
N TYR A 112 -8.43 8.25 5.15
CA TYR A 112 -7.57 7.24 4.53
C TYR A 112 -6.68 7.83 3.44
N THR A 113 -5.40 7.42 3.48
CA THR A 113 -4.44 7.68 2.41
C THR A 113 -4.68 6.69 1.28
N ALA A 114 -5.07 7.20 0.12
CA ALA A 114 -5.25 6.41 -1.09
C ALA A 114 -4.93 7.27 -2.31
N LYS A 115 -4.60 6.66 -3.43
CA LYS A 115 -4.23 7.35 -4.66
C LYS A 115 -4.52 6.46 -5.87
N ASP A 116 -5.11 7.04 -6.91
CA ASP A 116 -5.20 6.52 -8.26
C ASP A 116 -4.59 7.54 -9.22
N ARG A 117 -3.41 7.24 -9.76
CA ARG A 117 -2.73 8.09 -10.74
C ARG A 117 -3.33 7.94 -12.12
N SER A 118 -3.92 6.80 -12.42
CA SER A 118 -4.50 6.52 -13.75
C SER A 118 -5.77 7.31 -14.02
N GLY A 119 -6.52 7.66 -12.96
CA GLY A 119 -7.83 8.28 -13.05
C GLY A 119 -8.93 7.35 -13.59
N LYS A 120 -8.65 6.04 -13.70
CA LYS A 120 -9.57 5.06 -14.26
C LYS A 120 -10.40 4.32 -13.22
N LEU A 121 -9.99 4.41 -11.95
CA LEU A 121 -10.65 3.68 -10.87
C LEU A 121 -11.80 4.51 -10.28
N GLU A 122 -12.86 3.83 -9.88
CA GLU A 122 -13.90 4.42 -9.05
C GLU A 122 -13.38 4.70 -7.64
N ALA A 123 -14.12 5.46 -6.84
CA ALA A 123 -13.71 5.80 -5.46
C ALA A 123 -13.55 4.56 -4.57
N PHE A 124 -14.32 3.53 -4.85
CA PHE A 124 -14.26 2.21 -4.24
C PHE A 124 -14.32 1.15 -5.33
N GLU A 125 -13.45 0.17 -5.25
CA GLU A 125 -13.35 -0.96 -6.18
C GLU A 125 -13.49 -2.28 -5.41
N GLU A 126 -14.01 -3.29 -6.08
CA GLU A 126 -13.97 -4.65 -5.54
C GLU A 126 -12.52 -5.11 -5.32
N PRO A 127 -12.20 -5.87 -4.27
CA PRO A 127 -10.85 -6.33 -3.99
C PRO A 127 -10.46 -7.50 -4.93
N ASN A 128 -10.51 -7.25 -6.22
CA ASN A 128 -10.14 -8.18 -7.28
C ASN A 128 -9.00 -7.59 -8.12
N LEU A 129 -7.79 -8.08 -7.90
CA LEU A 129 -6.59 -7.55 -8.55
C LEU A 129 -6.62 -7.75 -10.07
N THR A 130 -7.19 -8.84 -10.57
CA THR A 130 -7.30 -9.08 -12.01
C THR A 130 -8.19 -8.03 -12.67
N ALA A 131 -9.36 -7.78 -12.10
CA ALA A 131 -10.27 -6.75 -12.60
C ALA A 131 -9.66 -5.35 -12.55
N LEU A 132 -8.90 -5.03 -11.47
CA LEU A 132 -8.18 -3.76 -11.37
C LEU A 132 -7.11 -3.61 -12.45
N ILE A 133 -6.29 -4.63 -12.69
CA ILE A 133 -5.24 -4.62 -13.71
C ILE A 133 -5.84 -4.43 -15.10
N GLU A 134 -6.95 -5.10 -15.40
CA GLU A 134 -7.69 -4.94 -16.66
C GLU A 134 -8.24 -3.50 -16.80
N LYS A 135 -8.85 -2.97 -15.75
CA LYS A 135 -9.41 -1.61 -15.72
C LYS A 135 -8.33 -0.53 -15.89
N LEU A 136 -7.15 -0.76 -15.33
CA LEU A 136 -5.96 0.08 -15.53
C LEU A 136 -5.42 0.03 -16.97
N GLY A 137 -5.81 -0.98 -17.74
CA GLY A 137 -5.41 -1.16 -19.14
C GLY A 137 -4.20 -2.04 -19.33
N PHE A 138 -3.83 -2.81 -18.30
CA PHE A 138 -2.78 -3.81 -18.37
C PHE A 138 -3.43 -5.18 -18.63
N SER A 139 -3.65 -5.52 -19.90
CA SER A 139 -4.11 -6.87 -20.24
C SER A 139 -2.96 -7.87 -20.08
N ASN A 140 -3.19 -8.94 -19.31
CA ASN A 140 -2.32 -10.12 -19.33
C ASN A 140 -2.34 -10.74 -20.73
N LYS A 141 -1.48 -10.30 -21.64
CA LYS A 141 -1.08 -11.12 -22.77
C LYS A 141 -0.18 -12.24 -22.22
N ILE A 142 -0.79 -13.25 -21.63
CA ILE A 142 -0.16 -14.57 -21.60
C ILE A 142 -0.17 -15.02 -23.07
N GLU A 143 0.88 -14.67 -23.82
CA GLU A 143 1.17 -15.36 -25.05
C GLU A 143 1.47 -16.81 -24.65
N ASN A 144 0.47 -17.68 -24.79
CA ASN A 144 0.69 -19.11 -24.84
C ASN A 144 1.67 -19.33 -26.02
N LYS A 145 2.96 -19.43 -25.73
CA LYS A 145 3.91 -20.09 -26.61
C LYS A 145 3.57 -21.58 -26.53
N GLU A 146 2.49 -21.99 -27.17
CA GLU A 146 2.33 -23.36 -27.59
C GLU A 146 3.34 -23.57 -28.71
N SER A 147 4.33 -24.35 -28.36
CA SER A 147 5.19 -25.27 -29.12
C SER A 147 4.96 -25.34 -30.63
N ALA A 148 5.96 -24.98 -31.36
CA ALA A 148 6.30 -25.67 -32.61
C ALA A 148 7.50 -26.58 -32.35
#